data_24565bf7ee911fb693f77a438d4b54f5
#
_entry.id   24565bf7ee911fb693f77a438d4b54f5
#
_cell.length_a   1.000
_cell.length_b   1.000
_cell.length_c   1.000
_cell.angle_alpha   90.00
_cell.angle_beta   90.00
_cell.angle_gamma   90.00
#
_symmetry.space_group_name_H-M   'P 1'
#
loop_
_entity.id
_entity.type
_entity.pdbx_description
1 polymer ?
#
loop_
_entity_poly.entity_id
_entity_poly.type
_entity_poly.pdbx_seq_one_letter_code
_entity_poly.pdbx_strand_id
1 'polypeptide(L)'
;MHSREEKIKAFERLLDVQERLRKECPWDSKQTFESLRPNTIEETFELCDALIKDDRRNICKELGDVMEHVVLYSIMGEETADFDIADVCNKQSDKLMFRHDFINWNEDGHWTVTDPALYISASGRVEYKESSQNTSKDGADGPAPTTATQVESTWEQRKQKEKDGNKTVLSGVPDSLPSLIKAYRIQDKARNVGFDWRRKEEVWDKVREELTELEAELKREDTDRSTRELGDFLFSIINAARLYHLNPDNALEHTNQKFIARFGYIEAQAKAMGKDIKKLTLEEMDKFWNEAKQNENQ
;
A
#
# COMPACT_ATOMS: atom_id res chain seq x y z
N MET A 1 -5.56 -22.78 16.18
CA MET A 1 -4.64 -22.34 15.10
C MET A 1 -3.76 -23.51 14.68
N HIS A 2 -3.37 -23.57 13.42
CA HIS A 2 -2.54 -24.64 12.87
C HIS A 2 -1.08 -24.55 13.33
N SER A 3 -0.40 -25.68 13.42
CA SER A 3 1.04 -25.77 13.64
C SER A 3 1.84 -25.20 12.45
N ARG A 4 3.14 -24.97 12.64
CA ARG A 4 4.02 -24.54 11.55
C ARG A 4 4.06 -25.56 10.40
N GLU A 5 4.11 -26.84 10.75
CA GLU A 5 4.13 -27.93 9.76
C GLU A 5 2.84 -27.99 8.93
N GLU A 6 1.67 -27.85 9.58
CA GLU A 6 0.39 -27.78 8.87
C GLU A 6 0.31 -26.59 7.91
N LYS A 7 0.87 -25.43 8.30
CA LYS A 7 0.92 -24.24 7.42
C LYS A 7 1.81 -24.48 6.21
N ILE A 8 2.96 -25.13 6.40
CA ILE A 8 3.87 -25.48 5.29
C ILE A 8 3.18 -26.45 4.33
N LYS A 9 2.53 -27.51 4.84
CA LYS A 9 1.78 -28.46 4.02
C LYS A 9 0.60 -27.82 3.28
N ALA A 10 -0.05 -26.84 3.89
CA ALA A 10 -1.13 -26.11 3.22
C ALA A 10 -0.61 -25.27 2.04
N PHE A 11 0.56 -24.64 2.20
CA PHE A 11 1.20 -23.92 1.11
C PHE A 11 1.71 -24.85 0.00
N GLU A 12 2.36 -25.96 0.36
CA GLU A 12 2.76 -27.03 -0.57
C GLU A 12 1.56 -27.50 -1.42
N ARG A 13 0.42 -27.78 -0.76
CA ARG A 13 -0.80 -28.14 -1.48
C ARG A 13 -1.28 -27.07 -2.46
N LEU A 14 -1.14 -25.79 -2.13
CA LEU A 14 -1.49 -24.69 -3.06
C LEU A 14 -0.58 -24.71 -4.27
N LEU A 15 0.72 -24.93 -4.11
CA LEU A 15 1.68 -25.09 -5.20
C LEU A 15 1.28 -26.25 -6.13
N ASP A 16 1.05 -27.44 -5.57
CA ASP A 16 0.65 -28.62 -6.33
C ASP A 16 -0.63 -28.39 -7.15
N VAL A 17 -1.64 -27.74 -6.54
CA VAL A 17 -2.90 -27.41 -7.21
C VAL A 17 -2.66 -26.45 -8.39
N GLN A 18 -1.89 -25.40 -8.15
CA GLN A 18 -1.67 -24.37 -9.17
C GLN A 18 -0.81 -24.87 -10.33
N GLU A 19 0.22 -25.70 -10.06
CA GLU A 19 0.99 -26.37 -11.09
C GLU A 19 0.12 -27.29 -11.96
N ARG A 20 -0.80 -28.00 -11.32
CA ARG A 20 -1.74 -28.86 -12.04
C ARG A 20 -2.72 -28.05 -12.90
N LEU A 21 -3.27 -26.95 -12.35
CA LEU A 21 -4.14 -26.05 -13.11
C LEU A 21 -3.40 -25.46 -14.31
N ARG A 22 -2.16 -25.00 -14.12
CA ARG A 22 -1.33 -24.47 -15.19
C ARG A 22 -1.16 -25.45 -16.36
N LYS A 23 -1.05 -26.75 -16.06
CA LYS A 23 -0.87 -27.83 -17.06
C LYS A 23 -2.19 -28.28 -17.70
N GLU A 24 -3.27 -28.39 -16.91
CA GLU A 24 -4.48 -29.09 -17.32
C GLU A 24 -5.68 -28.15 -17.61
N CYS A 25 -5.71 -26.94 -17.02
CA CYS A 25 -6.82 -26.00 -17.21
C CYS A 25 -6.62 -25.20 -18.51
N PRO A 26 -7.60 -25.20 -19.45
CA PRO A 26 -7.48 -24.45 -20.71
C PRO A 26 -7.41 -22.93 -20.54
N TRP A 27 -7.83 -22.41 -19.40
CA TRP A 27 -7.76 -20.99 -19.09
C TRP A 27 -6.39 -20.64 -18.47
N ASP A 28 -5.98 -21.33 -17.40
CA ASP A 28 -4.71 -21.09 -16.72
C ASP A 28 -3.50 -21.27 -17.62
N SER A 29 -3.53 -22.30 -18.48
CA SER A 29 -2.44 -22.61 -19.42
C SER A 29 -2.17 -21.50 -20.45
N LYS A 30 -3.13 -20.59 -20.68
CA LYS A 30 -3.01 -19.50 -21.65
C LYS A 30 -2.65 -18.17 -21.01
N GLN A 31 -2.65 -18.08 -19.67
CA GLN A 31 -2.36 -16.83 -19.00
C GLN A 31 -0.90 -16.41 -19.19
N THR A 32 -0.71 -15.11 -19.26
CA THR A 32 0.59 -14.44 -19.30
C THR A 32 0.68 -13.40 -18.20
N PHE A 33 1.88 -12.89 -17.90
CA PHE A 33 2.05 -11.77 -16.96
C PHE A 33 1.16 -10.57 -17.31
N GLU A 34 1.02 -10.28 -18.60
CA GLU A 34 0.19 -9.18 -19.09
C GLU A 34 -1.31 -9.48 -18.95
N SER A 35 -1.76 -10.68 -19.30
CA SER A 35 -3.18 -11.04 -19.28
C SER A 35 -3.76 -11.09 -17.86
N LEU A 36 -2.96 -11.49 -16.86
CA LEU A 36 -3.37 -11.54 -15.45
C LEU A 36 -3.23 -10.21 -14.70
N ARG A 37 -2.50 -9.24 -15.25
CA ARG A 37 -2.30 -7.95 -14.57
C ARG A 37 -3.61 -7.26 -14.16
N PRO A 38 -4.67 -7.18 -14.99
CA PRO A 38 -5.95 -6.63 -14.58
C PRO A 38 -6.57 -7.35 -13.38
N ASN A 39 -6.57 -8.68 -13.40
CA ASN A 39 -7.11 -9.50 -12.30
C ASN A 39 -6.33 -9.27 -11.00
N THR A 40 -4.99 -9.19 -11.06
CA THR A 40 -4.18 -8.89 -9.86
C THR A 40 -4.55 -7.53 -9.25
N ILE A 41 -4.86 -6.54 -10.09
CA ILE A 41 -5.32 -5.23 -9.61
C ILE A 41 -6.69 -5.38 -8.93
N GLU A 42 -7.62 -6.12 -9.55
CA GLU A 42 -8.96 -6.38 -9.02
C GLU A 42 -8.89 -7.06 -7.65
N GLU A 43 -8.19 -8.21 -7.53
CA GLU A 43 -8.05 -8.94 -6.25
C GLU A 43 -7.36 -8.09 -5.16
N THR A 44 -6.40 -7.24 -5.57
CA THR A 44 -5.77 -6.31 -4.63
C THR A 44 -6.76 -5.27 -4.10
N PHE A 45 -7.66 -4.75 -4.93
CA PHE A 45 -8.69 -3.82 -4.50
C PHE A 45 -9.80 -4.50 -3.69
N GLU A 46 -10.18 -5.75 -4.02
CA GLU A 46 -11.12 -6.53 -3.22
C GLU A 46 -10.57 -6.80 -1.82
N LEU A 47 -9.28 -7.14 -1.72
CA LEU A 47 -8.59 -7.23 -0.42
C LEU A 47 -8.63 -5.90 0.34
N CYS A 48 -8.35 -4.76 -0.33
CA CYS A 48 -8.41 -3.44 0.30
C CYS A 48 -9.83 -3.12 0.82
N ASP A 49 -10.86 -3.45 0.06
CA ASP A 49 -12.26 -3.28 0.47
C ASP A 49 -12.62 -4.12 1.70
N ALA A 50 -12.21 -5.38 1.70
CA ALA A 50 -12.39 -6.27 2.85
C ALA A 50 -11.64 -5.77 4.11
N LEU A 51 -10.44 -5.22 3.94
CA LEU A 51 -9.64 -4.63 5.04
C LEU A 51 -10.30 -3.40 5.65
N ILE A 52 -10.85 -2.48 4.83
CA ILE A 52 -11.56 -1.28 5.30
C ILE A 52 -12.82 -1.64 6.06
N LYS A 53 -13.54 -2.68 5.61
CA LYS A 53 -14.76 -3.18 6.26
C LYS A 53 -14.50 -4.04 7.49
N ASP A 54 -13.24 -4.36 7.80
CA ASP A 54 -12.82 -5.34 8.83
C ASP A 54 -13.52 -6.71 8.68
N ASP A 55 -13.85 -7.10 7.43
CA ASP A 55 -14.49 -8.38 7.14
C ASP A 55 -13.46 -9.51 7.13
N ARG A 56 -13.25 -10.12 8.30
CA ARG A 56 -12.25 -11.17 8.50
C ARG A 56 -12.42 -12.38 7.59
N ARG A 57 -13.64 -12.69 7.20
CA ARG A 57 -13.94 -13.80 6.29
C ARG A 57 -13.48 -13.47 4.87
N ASN A 58 -13.86 -12.29 4.38
CA ASN A 58 -13.43 -11.83 3.06
C ASN A 58 -11.92 -11.53 3.02
N ILE A 59 -11.34 -10.94 4.07
CA ILE A 59 -9.87 -10.78 4.15
C ILE A 59 -9.16 -12.12 3.93
N CYS A 60 -9.64 -13.21 4.54
CA CYS A 60 -9.04 -14.53 4.36
C CYS A 60 -9.20 -15.04 2.92
N LYS A 61 -10.36 -14.79 2.28
CA LYS A 61 -10.62 -15.13 0.88
C LYS A 61 -9.68 -14.37 -0.05
N GLU A 62 -9.70 -13.06 0.01
CA GLU A 62 -8.94 -12.19 -0.90
C GLU A 62 -7.42 -12.33 -0.73
N LEU A 63 -6.94 -12.64 0.48
CA LEU A 63 -5.53 -13.05 0.68
C LEU A 63 -5.21 -14.35 -0.08
N GLY A 64 -6.17 -15.27 -0.21
CA GLY A 64 -6.03 -16.48 -1.01
C GLY A 64 -5.89 -16.15 -2.49
N ASP A 65 -6.74 -15.27 -3.01
CA ASP A 65 -6.77 -14.88 -4.43
C ASP A 65 -5.48 -14.10 -4.81
N VAL A 66 -5.01 -13.19 -3.96
CA VAL A 66 -3.69 -12.54 -4.14
C VAL A 66 -2.54 -13.55 -4.09
N MET A 67 -2.59 -14.54 -3.16
CA MET A 67 -1.58 -15.58 -3.04
C MET A 67 -1.58 -16.50 -4.27
N GLU A 68 -2.74 -16.81 -4.83
CA GLU A 68 -2.87 -17.56 -6.09
C GLU A 68 -2.08 -16.87 -7.21
N HIS A 69 -2.26 -15.55 -7.39
CA HIS A 69 -1.52 -14.80 -8.40
C HIS A 69 -0.01 -14.82 -8.17
N VAL A 70 0.44 -14.71 -6.91
CA VAL A 70 1.87 -14.81 -6.58
C VAL A 70 2.43 -16.17 -7.00
N VAL A 71 1.72 -17.25 -6.72
CA VAL A 71 2.13 -18.62 -7.09
C VAL A 71 2.10 -18.80 -8.61
N LEU A 72 1.03 -18.39 -9.29
CA LEU A 72 0.90 -18.54 -10.74
C LEU A 72 1.97 -17.74 -11.51
N TYR A 73 2.26 -16.51 -11.08
CA TYR A 73 3.38 -15.74 -11.65
C TYR A 73 4.74 -16.43 -11.42
N SER A 74 4.93 -17.09 -10.29
CA SER A 74 6.16 -17.82 -10.00
C SER A 74 6.32 -19.05 -10.89
N ILE A 75 5.22 -19.78 -11.17
CA ILE A 75 5.21 -20.90 -12.12
C ILE A 75 5.54 -20.40 -13.53
N MET A 76 4.96 -19.27 -13.97
CA MET A 76 5.30 -18.68 -15.28
C MET A 76 6.76 -18.21 -15.36
N GLY A 77 7.33 -17.71 -14.24
CA GLY A 77 8.75 -17.37 -14.16
C GLY A 77 9.65 -18.59 -14.27
N GLU A 78 9.26 -19.72 -13.69
CA GLU A 78 9.97 -21.00 -13.79
C GLU A 78 9.93 -21.55 -15.24
N GLU A 79 8.82 -21.41 -15.96
CA GLU A 79 8.70 -21.81 -17.37
C GLU A 79 9.71 -21.12 -18.29
N THR A 80 10.13 -19.90 -17.94
CA THR A 80 11.13 -19.12 -18.67
C THR A 80 12.52 -19.19 -18.06
N ALA A 81 12.69 -19.95 -16.96
CA ALA A 81 13.92 -20.08 -16.18
C ALA A 81 14.44 -18.72 -15.63
N ASP A 82 13.55 -17.77 -15.36
CA ASP A 82 13.89 -16.47 -14.81
C ASP A 82 13.88 -16.47 -13.27
N PHE A 83 12.86 -17.08 -12.66
CA PHE A 83 12.71 -17.22 -11.20
C PHE A 83 11.57 -18.21 -10.88
N ASP A 84 11.57 -18.72 -9.66
CA ASP A 84 10.51 -19.54 -9.09
C ASP A 84 10.00 -18.98 -7.74
N ILE A 85 9.09 -19.70 -7.09
CA ILE A 85 8.52 -19.30 -5.79
C ILE A 85 9.58 -19.29 -4.67
N ALA A 86 10.61 -20.14 -4.75
CA ALA A 86 11.68 -20.12 -3.76
C ALA A 86 12.53 -18.86 -3.90
N ASP A 87 12.79 -18.41 -5.13
CA ASP A 87 13.45 -17.13 -5.40
C ASP A 87 12.66 -15.95 -4.83
N VAL A 88 11.36 -15.94 -5.06
CA VAL A 88 10.46 -14.88 -4.53
C VAL A 88 10.52 -14.83 -3.01
N CYS A 89 10.37 -15.98 -2.35
CA CYS A 89 10.39 -16.08 -0.89
C CYS A 89 11.76 -15.72 -0.30
N ASN A 90 12.84 -16.26 -0.88
CA ASN A 90 14.20 -16.07 -0.40
C ASN A 90 14.64 -14.60 -0.55
N LYS A 91 14.46 -14.00 -1.74
CA LYS A 91 14.77 -12.59 -1.97
C LYS A 91 13.99 -11.66 -1.04
N GLN A 92 12.72 -11.98 -0.78
CA GLN A 92 11.92 -11.18 0.16
C GLN A 92 12.41 -11.35 1.61
N SER A 93 12.79 -12.56 2.02
CA SER A 93 13.33 -12.85 3.36
C SER A 93 14.65 -12.11 3.59
N ASP A 94 15.60 -12.26 2.67
CA ASP A 94 16.89 -11.58 2.73
C ASP A 94 16.74 -10.06 2.81
N LYS A 95 15.85 -9.50 1.99
CA LYS A 95 15.51 -8.07 1.99
C LYS A 95 14.94 -7.62 3.34
N LEU A 96 14.05 -8.40 3.95
CA LEU A 96 13.50 -8.08 5.26
C LEU A 96 14.57 -8.15 6.34
N MET A 97 15.42 -9.15 6.34
CA MET A 97 16.53 -9.29 7.28
C MET A 97 17.53 -8.13 7.14
N PHE A 98 17.89 -7.75 5.91
CA PHE A 98 18.78 -6.62 5.63
C PHE A 98 18.23 -5.28 6.12
N ARG A 99 16.91 -5.05 5.98
CA ARG A 99 16.26 -3.79 6.36
C ARG A 99 16.00 -3.65 7.85
N HIS A 100 15.97 -4.76 8.60
CA HIS A 100 15.76 -4.79 10.05
C HIS A 100 17.08 -5.06 10.78
N ASP A 101 18.07 -4.21 10.57
CA ASP A 101 19.42 -4.33 11.11
C ASP A 101 19.54 -4.19 12.63
N PHE A 102 18.45 -3.77 13.29
CA PHE A 102 18.32 -3.72 14.74
C PHE A 102 17.94 -5.09 15.36
N ILE A 103 17.58 -6.08 14.53
CA ILE A 103 17.32 -7.45 14.94
C ILE A 103 18.63 -8.24 14.86
N ASN A 104 18.94 -8.98 15.94
CA ASN A 104 20.09 -9.89 15.95
C ASN A 104 19.72 -11.24 15.32
N TRP A 105 20.11 -11.43 14.08
CA TRP A 105 19.81 -12.65 13.33
C TRP A 105 20.73 -13.84 13.68
N ASN A 106 21.69 -13.69 14.62
CA ASN A 106 22.50 -14.80 15.15
C ASN A 106 21.90 -15.44 16.40
N GLU A 107 20.91 -14.82 17.04
CA GLU A 107 20.44 -15.19 18.38
C GLU A 107 19.99 -16.66 18.49
N ASP A 108 19.31 -17.16 17.46
CA ASP A 108 18.76 -18.52 17.45
C ASP A 108 19.59 -19.51 16.59
N GLY A 109 20.62 -19.06 15.88
CA GLY A 109 21.56 -19.86 15.11
C GLY A 109 20.98 -20.60 13.87
N HIS A 110 19.73 -20.32 13.47
CA HIS A 110 19.07 -20.96 12.32
C HIS A 110 18.78 -20.03 11.15
N TRP A 111 19.05 -18.74 11.31
CA TRP A 111 18.85 -17.75 10.25
C TRP A 111 19.99 -17.77 9.24
N THR A 112 19.64 -17.77 7.97
CA THR A 112 20.59 -17.73 6.86
C THR A 112 20.11 -16.75 5.82
N VAL A 113 21.05 -16.18 5.07
CA VAL A 113 20.77 -15.42 3.85
C VAL A 113 21.07 -16.29 2.64
N THR A 114 20.30 -16.15 1.59
CA THR A 114 20.41 -16.94 0.36
C THR A 114 21.14 -16.17 -0.75
N ASP A 115 21.09 -14.82 -0.73
CA ASP A 115 21.88 -14.00 -1.64
C ASP A 115 23.38 -14.16 -1.36
N PRO A 116 24.19 -14.66 -2.34
CA PRO A 116 25.60 -14.84 -2.17
C PRO A 116 26.38 -13.53 -1.90
N ALA A 117 25.80 -12.38 -2.20
CA ALA A 117 26.38 -11.08 -1.91
C ALA A 117 26.19 -10.62 -0.46
N LEU A 118 25.29 -11.26 0.28
CA LEU A 118 24.97 -10.94 1.67
C LEU A 118 25.65 -11.91 2.65
N TYR A 119 25.78 -11.50 3.89
CA TYR A 119 26.18 -12.35 5.02
C TYR A 119 25.62 -11.81 6.33
N ILE A 120 25.51 -12.67 7.34
CA ILE A 120 25.17 -12.25 8.71
C ILE A 120 26.48 -11.98 9.44
N SER A 121 26.69 -10.75 9.88
CA SER A 121 27.90 -10.33 10.59
C SER A 121 27.92 -10.88 12.03
N ALA A 122 29.07 -10.77 12.71
CA ALA A 122 29.20 -11.19 14.11
C ALA A 122 28.25 -10.45 15.07
N SER A 123 27.81 -9.24 14.70
CA SER A 123 26.79 -8.48 15.44
C SER A 123 25.34 -8.92 15.13
N GLY A 124 25.14 -9.91 14.27
CA GLY A 124 23.82 -10.40 13.85
C GLY A 124 23.14 -9.56 12.78
N ARG A 125 23.83 -8.60 12.17
CA ARG A 125 23.29 -7.75 11.08
C ARG A 125 23.54 -8.41 9.73
N VAL A 126 22.61 -8.23 8.81
CA VAL A 126 22.79 -8.63 7.41
C VAL A 126 23.47 -7.49 6.65
N GLU A 127 24.57 -7.79 5.99
CA GLU A 127 25.46 -6.84 5.33
C GLU A 127 25.93 -7.36 3.97
N TYR A 128 26.36 -6.45 3.06
CA TYR A 128 27.02 -6.81 1.79
C TYR A 128 28.49 -7.12 2.01
N LYS A 129 29.00 -8.19 1.35
CA LYS A 129 30.41 -8.63 1.43
C LYS A 129 31.41 -7.57 0.96
N GLU A 130 31.04 -6.72 0.02
CA GLU A 130 31.91 -5.67 -0.52
C GLU A 130 32.06 -4.46 0.41
N SER A 131 31.14 -4.22 1.32
CA SER A 131 31.22 -3.12 2.28
C SER A 131 32.25 -3.35 3.40
N SER A 132 32.73 -4.59 3.54
CA SER A 132 33.78 -4.91 4.53
C SER A 132 35.17 -4.34 4.21
N GLN A 133 35.42 -3.81 3.00
CA GLN A 133 36.67 -3.15 2.64
C GLN A 133 36.68 -1.63 2.84
N ASN A 134 35.53 -1.00 2.98
CA ASN A 134 35.39 0.41 3.30
C ASN A 134 34.71 0.55 4.67
N THR A 135 35.51 0.40 5.72
CA THR A 135 35.10 0.73 7.10
C THR A 135 34.99 2.25 7.26
N SER A 136 34.07 2.88 6.58
CA SER A 136 33.50 4.09 7.11
C SER A 136 32.63 3.65 8.29
N LYS A 137 33.00 4.11 9.49
CA LYS A 137 32.28 3.91 10.77
C LYS A 137 30.91 4.58 10.82
N ASP A 138 30.19 4.55 9.72
CA ASP A 138 28.80 4.99 9.60
C ASP A 138 27.80 3.85 9.87
N GLY A 139 28.23 2.86 10.64
CA GLY A 139 27.35 1.86 11.21
C GLY A 139 26.58 2.51 12.37
N ALA A 140 25.29 2.47 12.33
CA ALA A 140 24.43 2.90 13.39
C ALA A 140 24.77 2.18 14.73
N ASP A 141 25.72 2.72 15.51
CA ASP A 141 25.91 2.42 16.94
C ASP A 141 24.88 3.15 17.79
N GLY A 142 23.72 3.48 17.18
CA GLY A 142 22.59 4.04 17.90
C GLY A 142 21.80 2.94 18.63
N PRO A 143 21.09 3.28 19.69
CA PRO A 143 20.18 2.34 20.35
C PRO A 143 19.17 1.80 19.34
N ALA A 144 18.76 0.53 19.50
CA ALA A 144 17.74 -0.09 18.67
C ALA A 144 16.49 0.80 18.61
N PRO A 145 15.82 0.92 17.45
CA PRO A 145 14.64 1.76 17.32
C PRO A 145 13.55 1.26 18.27
N THR A 146 12.99 2.18 19.06
CA THR A 146 11.94 1.89 20.04
C THR A 146 10.57 2.34 19.59
N THR A 147 10.48 3.06 18.47
CA THR A 147 9.23 3.56 17.91
C THR A 147 9.09 3.19 16.44
N ALA A 148 7.84 3.06 15.96
CA ALA A 148 7.56 2.77 14.56
C ALA A 148 8.20 3.78 13.59
N THR A 149 8.19 5.07 13.95
CA THR A 149 8.81 6.14 13.15
C THR A 149 10.33 5.99 13.01
N GLN A 150 11.00 5.53 14.07
CA GLN A 150 12.44 5.24 14.03
C GLN A 150 12.71 4.02 13.12
N VAL A 151 11.88 2.98 13.20
CA VAL A 151 11.97 1.81 12.32
C VAL A 151 11.79 2.22 10.86
N GLU A 152 10.78 3.03 10.55
CA GLU A 152 10.53 3.55 9.20
C GLU A 152 11.72 4.33 8.63
N SER A 153 12.32 5.22 9.44
CA SER A 153 13.49 6.00 9.05
C SER A 153 14.70 5.10 8.77
N THR A 154 14.99 4.15 9.66
CA THR A 154 16.09 3.19 9.49
C THR A 154 15.86 2.32 8.25
N TRP A 155 14.65 1.85 8.03
CA TRP A 155 14.27 1.06 6.87
C TRP A 155 14.52 1.81 5.55
N GLU A 156 14.06 3.07 5.44
CA GLU A 156 14.24 3.84 4.20
C GLU A 156 15.73 4.14 3.94
N GLN A 157 16.53 4.40 4.98
CA GLN A 157 17.99 4.53 4.86
C GLN A 157 18.65 3.22 4.36
N ARG A 158 18.22 2.07 4.89
CA ARG A 158 18.71 0.76 4.45
C ARG A 158 18.31 0.44 3.02
N LYS A 159 17.09 0.79 2.62
CA LYS A 159 16.60 0.63 1.24
C LYS A 159 17.45 1.38 0.21
N GLN A 160 18.01 2.54 0.58
CA GLN A 160 18.92 3.29 -0.30
C GLN A 160 20.27 2.63 -0.46
N LYS A 161 20.67 1.74 0.48
CA LYS A 161 21.94 0.98 0.45
C LYS A 161 21.83 -0.36 -0.30
N GLU A 162 20.64 -0.75 -0.75
CA GLU A 162 20.47 -1.96 -1.57
C GLU A 162 21.18 -1.80 -2.92
N LYS A 163 21.82 -2.86 -3.43
CA LYS A 163 22.52 -2.84 -4.74
C LYS A 163 21.62 -2.44 -5.89
N ASP A 164 20.37 -2.90 -5.84
CA ASP A 164 19.30 -2.55 -6.78
C ASP A 164 18.46 -1.37 -6.27
N GLY A 165 18.97 -0.65 -5.27
CA GLY A 165 18.29 0.46 -4.60
C GLY A 165 18.00 1.63 -5.54
N ASN A 166 16.99 2.40 -5.17
CA ASN A 166 16.56 3.56 -5.93
C ASN A 166 17.70 4.58 -6.09
N LYS A 167 18.06 4.91 -7.33
CA LYS A 167 19.11 5.89 -7.64
C LYS A 167 18.83 7.29 -7.12
N THR A 168 17.53 7.63 -6.96
CA THR A 168 17.08 8.91 -6.39
C THR A 168 15.99 8.65 -5.34
N VAL A 169 15.73 9.62 -4.47
CA VAL A 169 14.73 9.52 -3.40
C VAL A 169 13.37 9.10 -3.92
N LEU A 170 12.94 9.65 -5.06
CA LEU A 170 11.60 9.43 -5.61
C LEU A 170 11.52 8.32 -6.66
N SER A 171 12.64 7.79 -7.16
CA SER A 171 12.64 6.76 -8.23
C SER A 171 11.94 5.44 -7.85
N GLY A 172 11.68 5.19 -6.57
CA GLY A 172 10.93 4.01 -6.13
C GLY A 172 9.44 4.26 -5.90
N VAL A 173 8.88 5.34 -6.46
CA VAL A 173 7.43 5.57 -6.49
C VAL A 173 6.90 5.07 -7.82
N PRO A 174 6.08 4.01 -7.88
CA PRO A 174 5.55 3.50 -9.13
C PRO A 174 4.68 4.53 -9.85
N ASP A 175 4.85 4.65 -11.17
CA ASP A 175 4.05 5.57 -11.97
C ASP A 175 2.56 5.22 -12.01
N SER A 176 2.24 3.94 -11.86
CA SER A 176 0.88 3.40 -11.90
C SER A 176 0.10 3.54 -10.59
N LEU A 177 0.69 4.07 -9.51
CA LEU A 177 -0.05 4.27 -8.27
C LEU A 177 -1.21 5.24 -8.46
N PRO A 178 -2.39 4.98 -7.84
CA PRO A 178 -3.47 5.95 -7.74
C PRO A 178 -2.97 7.30 -7.19
N SER A 179 -3.44 8.41 -7.75
CA SER A 179 -2.85 9.74 -7.53
C SER A 179 -2.80 10.16 -6.07
N LEU A 180 -3.80 9.83 -5.27
CA LEU A 180 -3.86 10.17 -3.85
C LEU A 180 -2.80 9.41 -3.04
N ILE A 181 -2.71 8.10 -3.24
CA ILE A 181 -1.68 7.25 -2.63
C ILE A 181 -0.28 7.67 -3.10
N LYS A 182 -0.13 7.99 -4.38
CA LYS A 182 1.12 8.47 -4.99
C LYS A 182 1.60 9.78 -4.34
N ALA A 183 0.71 10.76 -4.17
CA ALA A 183 1.02 12.03 -3.52
C ALA A 183 1.50 11.83 -2.08
N TYR A 184 0.75 11.05 -1.29
CA TYR A 184 1.15 10.70 0.08
C TYR A 184 2.55 10.06 0.11
N ARG A 185 2.82 9.09 -0.79
CA ARG A 185 4.10 8.38 -0.85
C ARG A 185 5.26 9.27 -1.28
N ILE A 186 5.05 10.21 -2.22
CA ILE A 186 6.06 11.20 -2.63
C ILE A 186 6.45 12.06 -1.43
N GLN A 187 5.48 12.59 -0.71
CA GLN A 187 5.71 13.46 0.45
C GLN A 187 6.41 12.72 1.60
N ASP A 188 6.00 11.47 1.86
CA ASP A 188 6.63 10.64 2.87
C ASP A 188 8.12 10.37 2.55
N LYS A 189 8.44 10.09 1.28
CA LYS A 189 9.84 9.93 0.86
C LYS A 189 10.65 11.23 0.96
N ALA A 190 10.06 12.36 0.60
CA ALA A 190 10.71 13.67 0.74
C ALA A 190 11.03 14.00 2.20
N ARG A 191 10.10 13.70 3.11
CA ARG A 191 10.30 13.82 4.57
C ARG A 191 11.55 13.07 5.03
N ASN A 192 11.75 11.83 4.56
CA ASN A 192 12.83 10.97 5.01
C ASN A 192 14.24 11.50 4.68
N VAL A 193 14.35 12.47 3.77
CA VAL A 193 15.60 13.19 3.45
C VAL A 193 15.64 14.61 4.01
N GLY A 194 14.74 14.93 4.94
CA GLY A 194 14.70 16.21 5.63
C GLY A 194 13.90 17.32 4.92
N PHE A 195 13.21 17.01 3.82
CA PHE A 195 12.31 17.96 3.17
C PHE A 195 10.91 17.87 3.77
N ASP A 196 10.72 18.52 4.92
CA ASP A 196 9.46 18.54 5.67
C ASP A 196 9.28 19.84 6.45
N TRP A 197 8.07 20.07 6.93
CA TRP A 197 7.73 21.19 7.78
C TRP A 197 8.36 21.04 9.17
N ARG A 198 8.86 22.14 9.72
CA ARG A 198 9.43 22.14 11.08
C ARG A 198 8.36 21.96 12.15
N ARG A 199 7.19 22.52 11.93
CA ARG A 199 6.01 22.39 12.79
C ARG A 199 4.81 22.03 11.94
N LYS A 200 4.04 21.04 12.37
CA LYS A 200 2.89 20.53 11.63
C LYS A 200 1.77 21.56 11.41
N GLU A 201 1.70 22.55 12.30
CA GLU A 201 0.70 23.63 12.23
C GLU A 201 0.92 24.54 11.01
N GLU A 202 2.17 24.70 10.59
CA GLU A 202 2.55 25.59 9.47
C GLU A 202 2.00 25.11 8.12
N VAL A 203 1.70 23.81 7.98
CA VAL A 203 1.12 23.26 6.75
C VAL A 203 -0.24 23.90 6.41
N TRP A 204 -0.99 24.33 7.43
CA TRP A 204 -2.31 24.94 7.22
C TRP A 204 -2.25 26.30 6.56
N ASP A 205 -1.13 27.02 6.69
CA ASP A 205 -0.94 28.28 5.97
C ASP A 205 -0.78 28.00 4.48
N LYS A 206 -0.06 26.93 4.11
CA LYS A 206 0.04 26.51 2.70
C LYS A 206 -1.30 25.99 2.15
N VAL A 207 -2.07 25.22 2.92
CA VAL A 207 -3.42 24.80 2.51
C VAL A 207 -4.34 25.99 2.21
N ARG A 208 -4.28 27.07 3.01
CA ARG A 208 -5.08 28.28 2.81
C ARG A 208 -4.58 29.10 1.59
N GLU A 209 -3.27 29.13 1.37
CA GLU A 209 -2.65 29.73 0.20
C GLU A 209 -3.18 29.06 -1.07
N GLU A 210 -3.04 27.74 -1.20
CA GLU A 210 -3.50 26.97 -2.36
C GLU A 210 -5.01 27.08 -2.58
N LEU A 211 -5.80 27.09 -1.52
CA LEU A 211 -7.24 27.33 -1.62
C LEU A 211 -7.53 28.72 -2.20
N THR A 212 -6.79 29.74 -1.76
CA THR A 212 -6.97 31.13 -2.22
C THR A 212 -6.58 31.26 -3.72
N GLU A 213 -5.51 30.59 -4.14
CA GLU A 213 -5.07 30.56 -5.53
C GLU A 213 -6.09 29.85 -6.41
N LEU A 214 -6.59 28.68 -5.98
CA LEU A 214 -7.69 27.97 -6.66
C LEU A 214 -8.94 28.86 -6.82
N GLU A 215 -9.38 29.52 -5.73
CA GLU A 215 -10.56 30.41 -5.78
C GLU A 215 -10.35 31.58 -6.75
N ALA A 216 -9.13 32.10 -6.85
CA ALA A 216 -8.82 33.20 -7.77
C ALA A 216 -8.91 32.77 -9.24
N GLU A 217 -8.38 31.58 -9.57
CA GLU A 217 -8.44 31.08 -10.96
C GLU A 217 -9.85 30.61 -11.35
N LEU A 218 -10.62 30.01 -10.41
CA LEU A 218 -12.04 29.69 -10.63
C LEU A 218 -12.85 30.95 -10.97
N LYS A 219 -12.61 32.11 -10.30
CA LYS A 219 -13.27 33.38 -10.59
C LYS A 219 -12.91 33.96 -11.96
N ARG A 220 -11.73 33.57 -12.51
CA ARG A 220 -11.27 33.98 -13.85
C ARG A 220 -11.81 33.06 -14.95
N GLU A 221 -12.47 31.96 -14.57
CA GLU A 221 -12.97 30.92 -15.49
C GLU A 221 -11.86 30.30 -16.38
N ASP A 222 -10.62 30.31 -15.90
CA ASP A 222 -9.49 29.67 -16.56
C ASP A 222 -9.42 28.19 -16.11
N THR A 223 -9.97 27.30 -16.93
CA THR A 223 -10.07 25.87 -16.60
C THR A 223 -8.68 25.22 -16.45
N ASP A 224 -7.71 25.58 -17.27
CA ASP A 224 -6.39 24.96 -17.22
C ASP A 224 -5.62 25.36 -15.97
N ARG A 225 -5.70 26.62 -15.58
CA ARG A 225 -5.10 27.11 -14.33
C ARG A 225 -5.85 26.59 -13.13
N SER A 226 -7.17 26.65 -13.12
CA SER A 226 -7.99 26.08 -12.03
C SER A 226 -7.69 24.61 -11.80
N THR A 227 -7.42 23.84 -12.87
CA THR A 227 -7.04 22.42 -12.75
C THR A 227 -5.70 22.24 -12.06
N ARG A 228 -4.71 23.11 -12.31
CA ARG A 228 -3.39 23.06 -11.64
C ARG A 228 -3.52 23.42 -10.17
N GLU A 229 -4.17 24.53 -9.87
CA GLU A 229 -4.38 24.98 -8.47
C GLU A 229 -5.20 23.96 -7.66
N LEU A 230 -6.18 23.30 -8.28
CA LEU A 230 -6.87 22.18 -7.63
C LEU A 230 -5.92 21.03 -7.30
N GLY A 231 -4.98 20.73 -8.19
CA GLY A 231 -3.94 19.72 -7.93
C GLY A 231 -3.05 20.11 -6.74
N ASP A 232 -2.60 21.36 -6.68
CA ASP A 232 -1.73 21.89 -5.62
C ASP A 232 -2.49 21.93 -4.28
N PHE A 233 -3.76 22.35 -4.30
CA PHE A 233 -4.62 22.31 -3.12
C PHE A 233 -4.82 20.89 -2.57
N LEU A 234 -5.13 19.91 -3.44
CA LEU A 234 -5.24 18.51 -3.03
C LEU A 234 -3.93 17.97 -2.46
N PHE A 235 -2.80 18.29 -3.09
CA PHE A 235 -1.48 17.89 -2.63
C PHE A 235 -1.15 18.48 -1.25
N SER A 236 -1.53 19.74 -0.99
CA SER A 236 -1.33 20.39 0.30
C SER A 236 -2.18 19.77 1.42
N ILE A 237 -3.44 19.40 1.14
CA ILE A 237 -4.32 18.67 2.08
C ILE A 237 -3.75 17.28 2.41
N ILE A 238 -3.25 16.55 1.42
CA ILE A 238 -2.64 15.24 1.63
C ILE A 238 -1.40 15.39 2.52
N ASN A 239 -0.61 16.45 2.34
CA ASN A 239 0.53 16.74 3.20
C ASN A 239 0.11 17.05 4.65
N ALA A 240 -0.95 17.83 4.83
CA ALA A 240 -1.51 18.05 6.15
C ALA A 240 -1.95 16.74 6.81
N ALA A 241 -2.70 15.89 6.10
CA ALA A 241 -3.11 14.57 6.60
C ALA A 241 -1.88 13.76 7.06
N ARG A 242 -0.82 13.69 6.26
CA ARG A 242 0.43 12.98 6.59
C ARG A 242 1.05 13.49 7.90
N LEU A 243 1.15 14.80 8.07
CA LEU A 243 1.74 15.42 9.27
C LEU A 243 0.94 15.13 10.55
N TYR A 244 -0.37 14.90 10.42
CA TYR A 244 -1.24 14.49 11.51
C TYR A 244 -1.42 12.97 11.60
N HIS A 245 -0.62 12.18 10.87
CA HIS A 245 -0.66 10.72 10.85
C HIS A 245 -2.04 10.17 10.42
N LEU A 246 -2.73 10.88 9.56
CA LEU A 246 -4.00 10.45 8.97
C LEU A 246 -3.72 9.85 7.57
N ASN A 247 -4.37 8.74 7.26
CA ASN A 247 -4.35 8.20 5.91
C ASN A 247 -5.47 8.87 5.09
N PRO A 248 -5.15 9.71 4.08
CA PRO A 248 -6.17 10.44 3.34
C PRO A 248 -7.00 9.56 2.42
N ASP A 249 -6.44 8.44 1.91
CA ASP A 249 -7.15 7.48 1.07
C ASP A 249 -8.23 6.74 1.88
N ASN A 250 -7.85 6.15 3.03
CA ASN A 250 -8.80 5.52 3.92
C ASN A 250 -9.87 6.51 4.41
N ALA A 251 -9.49 7.76 4.72
CA ALA A 251 -10.43 8.77 5.17
C ALA A 251 -11.46 9.13 4.11
N LEU A 252 -11.02 9.25 2.85
CA LEU A 252 -11.91 9.51 1.71
C LEU A 252 -12.81 8.32 1.43
N GLU A 253 -12.26 7.09 1.47
CA GLU A 253 -13.04 5.88 1.25
C GLU A 253 -14.13 5.68 2.32
N HIS A 254 -13.83 5.90 3.59
CA HIS A 254 -14.87 5.91 4.63
C HIS A 254 -15.98 6.93 4.36
N THR A 255 -15.64 8.07 3.74
CA THR A 255 -16.63 9.08 3.36
C THR A 255 -17.46 8.63 2.17
N ASN A 256 -16.83 7.98 1.18
CA ASN A 256 -17.51 7.37 0.04
C ASN A 256 -18.53 6.32 0.50
N GLN A 257 -18.13 5.41 1.39
CA GLN A 257 -19.02 4.38 1.92
C GLN A 257 -20.21 4.98 2.69
N LYS A 258 -19.95 6.00 3.52
CA LYS A 258 -21.05 6.72 4.19
C LYS A 258 -22.02 7.36 3.19
N PHE A 259 -21.49 7.96 2.13
CA PHE A 259 -22.32 8.55 1.09
C PHE A 259 -23.18 7.50 0.39
N ILE A 260 -22.57 6.39 -0.03
CA ILE A 260 -23.25 5.27 -0.70
C ILE A 260 -24.35 4.69 0.19
N ALA A 261 -24.06 4.44 1.47
CA ALA A 261 -25.03 3.90 2.42
C ALA A 261 -26.25 4.84 2.60
N ARG A 262 -26.01 6.14 2.79
CA ARG A 262 -27.07 7.14 2.94
C ARG A 262 -27.88 7.32 1.66
N PHE A 263 -27.23 7.31 0.50
CA PHE A 263 -27.93 7.41 -0.77
C PHE A 263 -28.76 6.16 -1.05
N GLY A 264 -28.25 4.97 -0.72
CA GLY A 264 -28.99 3.72 -0.77
C GLY A 264 -30.25 3.73 0.13
N TYR A 265 -30.19 4.41 1.29
CA TYR A 265 -31.36 4.62 2.12
C TYR A 265 -32.41 5.48 1.41
N ILE A 266 -32.02 6.57 0.71
CA ILE A 266 -32.92 7.39 -0.09
C ILE A 266 -33.60 6.55 -1.18
N GLU A 267 -32.82 5.71 -1.89
CA GLU A 267 -33.34 4.82 -2.92
C GLU A 267 -34.37 3.83 -2.35
N ALA A 268 -34.08 3.26 -1.18
CA ALA A 268 -34.99 2.35 -0.50
C ALA A 268 -36.30 3.05 -0.09
N GLN A 269 -36.24 4.28 0.42
CA GLN A 269 -37.43 5.08 0.78
C GLN A 269 -38.26 5.47 -0.46
N ALA A 270 -37.60 5.88 -1.54
CA ALA A 270 -38.29 6.16 -2.81
C ALA A 270 -39.06 4.91 -3.30
N LYS A 271 -38.39 3.75 -3.29
CA LYS A 271 -39.01 2.47 -3.67
C LYS A 271 -40.17 2.09 -2.76
N ALA A 272 -40.04 2.28 -1.45
CA ALA A 272 -41.12 2.01 -0.49
C ALA A 272 -42.34 2.88 -0.72
N MET A 273 -42.17 4.12 -1.19
CA MET A 273 -43.25 5.04 -1.58
C MET A 273 -43.80 4.78 -2.99
N GLY A 274 -43.29 3.82 -3.73
CA GLY A 274 -43.63 3.56 -5.13
C GLY A 274 -43.26 4.73 -6.08
N LYS A 275 -42.30 5.59 -5.68
CA LYS A 275 -41.80 6.72 -6.47
C LYS A 275 -40.52 6.38 -7.17
N ASP A 276 -40.32 6.90 -8.38
CA ASP A 276 -39.02 6.98 -9.00
C ASP A 276 -38.16 8.01 -8.24
N ILE A 277 -36.90 7.67 -7.90
CA ILE A 277 -36.00 8.58 -7.20
C ILE A 277 -35.83 9.92 -7.93
N LYS A 278 -35.86 9.92 -9.27
CA LYS A 278 -35.79 11.12 -10.11
C LYS A 278 -36.99 12.08 -9.93
N LYS A 279 -38.03 11.63 -9.28
CA LYS A 279 -39.26 12.42 -9.00
C LYS A 279 -39.30 12.94 -7.57
N LEU A 280 -38.30 12.60 -6.74
CA LEU A 280 -38.16 13.18 -5.41
C LEU A 280 -37.67 14.62 -5.52
N THR A 281 -38.17 15.49 -4.69
CA THR A 281 -37.61 16.84 -4.52
C THR A 281 -36.35 16.79 -3.71
N LEU A 282 -35.54 17.84 -3.80
CA LEU A 282 -34.30 17.93 -3.00
C LEU A 282 -34.61 17.89 -1.50
N GLU A 283 -35.70 18.55 -1.08
CA GLU A 283 -36.16 18.57 0.32
C GLU A 283 -36.58 17.17 0.81
N GLU A 284 -37.23 16.37 -0.04
CA GLU A 284 -37.57 14.98 0.28
C GLU A 284 -36.29 14.13 0.41
N MET A 285 -35.30 14.31 -0.49
CA MET A 285 -34.01 13.62 -0.41
C MET A 285 -33.22 14.03 0.83
N ASP A 286 -33.16 15.32 1.16
CA ASP A 286 -32.46 15.84 2.35
C ASP A 286 -33.11 15.30 3.65
N LYS A 287 -34.40 15.15 3.69
CA LYS A 287 -35.07 14.53 4.83
C LYS A 287 -34.58 13.09 5.03
N PHE A 288 -34.60 12.26 3.99
CA PHE A 288 -34.15 10.87 4.06
C PHE A 288 -32.64 10.77 4.36
N TRP A 289 -31.86 11.68 3.81
CA TRP A 289 -30.42 11.79 4.13
C TRP A 289 -30.17 12.02 5.63
N ASN A 290 -30.93 12.93 6.23
CA ASN A 290 -30.83 13.24 7.64
C ASN A 290 -31.33 12.08 8.53
N GLU A 291 -32.39 11.35 8.10
CA GLU A 291 -32.81 10.13 8.76
C GLU A 291 -31.74 9.05 8.73
N ALA A 292 -31.13 8.81 7.57
CA ALA A 292 -30.01 7.87 7.44
C ALA A 292 -28.86 8.22 8.38
N LYS A 293 -28.49 9.50 8.46
CA LYS A 293 -27.42 10.00 9.36
C LYS A 293 -27.76 9.78 10.84
N GLN A 294 -29.02 9.84 11.24
CA GLN A 294 -29.43 9.58 12.61
C GLN A 294 -29.35 8.09 12.96
N ASN A 295 -29.68 7.22 12.01
CA ASN A 295 -29.63 5.77 12.16
C ASN A 295 -28.20 5.23 12.31
N GLU A 296 -27.20 5.87 11.70
CA GLU A 296 -25.78 5.53 11.85
C GLU A 296 -25.22 5.77 13.26
N ASN A 297 -25.87 6.66 14.04
CA ASN A 297 -25.40 7.04 15.38
C ASN A 297 -26.10 6.26 16.51
N GLN A 298 -26.95 5.30 16.17
CA GLN A 298 -27.63 4.40 17.11
C GLN A 298 -27.00 2.99 17.05
#